data_d261487d9e94f9f7ddd665c44aca5832
#
_entry.id   d261487d9e94f9f7ddd665c44aca5832
#
_cell.length_a   1.000
_cell.length_b   1.000
_cell.length_c   1.000
_cell.angle_alpha   90.00
_cell.angle_beta   90.00
_cell.angle_gamma   90.00
#
_symmetry.space_group_name_H-M   'P 1'
#
loop_
_entity.id
_entity.type
_entity.pdbx_description
1 polymer ?
#
loop_
_entity_poly.entity_id
_entity_poly.type
_entity_poly.pdbx_seq_one_letter_code
_entity_poly.pdbx_strand_id
1 'polypeptide(L)'
;MIGRFLEDFAVGQTFRSGRVRIDKERIKTFGAEFDPQPFHLDEEAARDTIFRGLAASGWHTAAVTMRLLVESDLKPAGGIVGAGADEFRWPRPVRPGDELRIESEVLEVRPSRSRPEQGLIKVRTTTLNQNDEAVQVIIANLVVPRRPTQGGEEANMREHLDPAGARVSSKYRRTTAAAPKNDH
;
A
#
# COMPACT_ATOMS: atom_id res chain seq x y z
N MET A 1 -6.34 -12.91 11.92
CA MET A 1 -7.14 -13.27 10.71
C MET A 1 -6.17 -13.73 9.64
N ILE A 2 -6.43 -14.88 9.03
CA ILE A 2 -5.64 -15.40 7.90
C ILE A 2 -5.95 -14.50 6.71
N GLY A 3 -4.91 -13.89 6.09
CA GLY A 3 -5.08 -13.07 4.89
C GLY A 3 -5.47 -13.93 3.67
N ARG A 4 -5.93 -13.28 2.59
CA ARG A 4 -6.30 -13.93 1.33
C ARG A 4 -5.06 -14.26 0.51
N PHE A 5 -4.99 -15.48 0.00
CA PHE A 5 -4.01 -15.90 -0.98
C PHE A 5 -4.51 -15.61 -2.41
N LEU A 6 -3.65 -15.75 -3.40
CA LEU A 6 -3.98 -15.47 -4.79
C LEU A 6 -5.23 -16.24 -5.26
N GLU A 7 -5.38 -17.47 -4.80
CA GLU A 7 -6.48 -18.38 -5.14
C GLU A 7 -7.83 -17.94 -4.55
N ASP A 8 -7.82 -17.01 -3.60
CA ASP A 8 -9.03 -16.45 -2.97
C ASP A 8 -9.56 -15.19 -3.70
N PHE A 9 -8.85 -14.76 -4.75
CA PHE A 9 -9.25 -13.62 -5.57
C PHE A 9 -9.83 -14.05 -6.90
N ALA A 10 -10.88 -13.35 -7.34
CA ALA A 10 -11.49 -13.52 -8.66
C ALA A 10 -11.78 -12.15 -9.28
N VAL A 11 -11.74 -12.08 -10.61
CA VAL A 11 -12.12 -10.88 -11.37
C VAL A 11 -13.57 -10.50 -11.06
N GLY A 12 -13.84 -9.22 -10.83
CA GLY A 12 -15.13 -8.67 -10.47
C GLY A 12 -15.44 -8.71 -8.96
N GLN A 13 -14.59 -9.32 -8.13
CA GLN A 13 -14.77 -9.19 -6.67
C GLN A 13 -14.60 -7.73 -6.24
N THR A 14 -15.44 -7.31 -5.29
CA THR A 14 -15.41 -5.96 -4.71
C THR A 14 -15.13 -6.00 -3.22
N PHE A 15 -14.41 -4.98 -2.74
CA PHE A 15 -14.02 -4.81 -1.34
C PHE A 15 -14.29 -3.37 -0.92
N ARG A 16 -14.58 -3.17 0.38
CA ARG A 16 -14.94 -1.86 0.92
C ARG A 16 -14.19 -1.58 2.22
N SER A 17 -14.11 -0.29 2.57
CA SER A 17 -13.59 0.17 3.85
C SER A 17 -14.68 0.81 4.70
N GLY A 18 -14.33 1.09 5.97
CA GLY A 18 -15.01 2.09 6.77
C GLY A 18 -14.81 3.51 6.22
N ARG A 19 -15.22 4.51 6.97
CA ARG A 19 -15.08 5.93 6.63
C ARG A 19 -14.02 6.60 7.48
N VAL A 20 -13.35 7.62 6.93
CA VAL A 20 -12.44 8.49 7.65
C VAL A 20 -12.77 9.95 7.32
N ARG A 21 -12.89 10.79 8.35
CA ARG A 21 -13.08 12.24 8.18
C ARG A 21 -11.74 12.92 7.99
N ILE A 22 -11.70 13.85 7.06
CA ILE A 22 -10.54 14.68 6.75
C ILE A 22 -10.70 16.03 7.43
N ASP A 23 -9.89 16.30 8.43
CA ASP A 23 -9.89 17.58 9.12
C ASP A 23 -8.89 18.56 8.50
N LYS A 24 -9.14 19.86 8.75
CA LYS A 24 -8.34 20.97 8.23
C LYS A 24 -6.88 20.89 8.67
N GLU A 25 -6.65 20.57 9.92
CA GLU A 25 -5.30 20.54 10.49
C GLU A 25 -4.46 19.44 9.84
N ARG A 26 -5.04 18.29 9.57
CA ARG A 26 -4.36 17.22 8.83
C ARG A 26 -4.00 17.62 7.41
N ILE A 27 -4.88 18.34 6.71
CA ILE A 27 -4.59 18.88 5.38
C ILE A 27 -3.35 19.77 5.44
N LYS A 28 -3.35 20.75 6.36
CA LYS A 28 -2.26 21.71 6.52
C LYS A 28 -0.95 21.05 6.96
N THR A 29 -1.01 20.12 7.93
CA THR A 29 0.17 19.41 8.41
C THR A 29 0.82 18.58 7.29
N PHE A 30 0.03 17.81 6.54
CA PHE A 30 0.54 17.06 5.42
C PHE A 30 1.09 17.98 4.32
N GLY A 31 0.34 19.05 4.01
CA GLY A 31 0.79 20.05 3.04
C GLY A 31 2.13 20.66 3.42
N ALA A 32 2.29 21.10 4.67
CA ALA A 32 3.52 21.73 5.14
C ALA A 32 4.75 20.80 5.06
N GLU A 33 4.55 19.50 5.28
CA GLU A 33 5.63 18.52 5.29
C GLU A 33 5.98 18.02 3.88
N PHE A 34 4.98 17.74 3.01
CA PHE A 34 5.20 17.00 1.77
C PHE A 34 4.81 17.74 0.50
N ASP A 35 3.94 18.77 0.58
CA ASP A 35 3.42 19.49 -0.60
C ASP A 35 3.09 20.95 -0.23
N PRO A 36 4.13 21.78 0.05
CA PRO A 36 3.93 23.11 0.65
C PRO A 36 3.44 24.16 -0.36
N GLN A 37 2.29 23.91 -0.97
CA GLN A 37 1.64 24.81 -1.90
C GLN A 37 0.56 25.66 -1.18
N PRO A 38 0.35 26.94 -1.56
CA PRO A 38 -0.56 27.83 -0.86
C PRO A 38 -1.96 27.27 -0.63
N PHE A 39 -2.51 26.58 -1.62
CA PHE A 39 -3.86 26.02 -1.58
C PHE A 39 -4.01 24.78 -0.67
N HIS A 40 -2.91 24.28 -0.11
CA HIS A 40 -2.89 23.22 0.90
C HIS A 40 -2.59 23.75 2.31
N LEU A 41 -2.14 25.01 2.42
CA LEU A 41 -1.65 25.60 3.66
C LEU A 41 -2.53 26.71 4.20
N ASP A 42 -3.05 27.56 3.31
CA ASP A 42 -3.75 28.79 3.70
C ASP A 42 -5.11 28.90 3.00
N GLU A 43 -6.16 29.18 3.78
CA GLU A 43 -7.53 29.24 3.28
C GLU A 43 -7.79 30.49 2.43
N GLU A 44 -7.12 31.59 2.76
CA GLU A 44 -7.31 32.85 2.04
C GLU A 44 -6.54 32.79 0.71
N ALA A 45 -5.27 32.38 0.74
CA ALA A 45 -4.48 32.16 -0.47
C ALA A 45 -5.11 31.11 -1.41
N ALA A 46 -5.82 30.13 -0.87
CA ALA A 46 -6.48 29.10 -1.66
C ALA A 46 -7.71 29.61 -2.44
N ARG A 47 -8.34 30.72 -2.03
CA ARG A 47 -9.58 31.25 -2.67
C ARG A 47 -9.36 31.66 -4.12
N ASP A 48 -8.21 32.24 -4.41
CA ASP A 48 -7.88 32.77 -5.73
C ASP A 48 -7.21 31.74 -6.64
N THR A 49 -7.16 30.48 -6.21
CA THR A 49 -6.62 29.38 -7.00
C THR A 49 -7.72 28.60 -7.75
N ILE A 50 -7.30 27.67 -8.62
CA ILE A 50 -8.22 26.76 -9.31
C ILE A 50 -9.09 25.96 -8.33
N PHE A 51 -8.62 25.77 -7.09
CA PHE A 51 -9.36 25.04 -6.05
C PHE A 51 -10.43 25.89 -5.38
N ARG A 52 -10.36 27.23 -5.45
CA ARG A 52 -11.32 28.17 -4.83
C ARG A 52 -11.56 27.91 -3.35
N GLY A 53 -10.51 27.55 -2.60
CA GLY A 53 -10.52 27.23 -1.18
C GLY A 53 -9.57 26.09 -0.84
N LEU A 54 -9.32 25.91 0.47
CA LEU A 54 -8.39 24.92 0.98
C LEU A 54 -8.75 23.51 0.47
N ALA A 55 -7.75 22.81 -0.05
CA ALA A 55 -7.86 21.45 -0.56
C ALA A 55 -6.75 20.57 0.00
N ALA A 56 -7.01 19.31 0.20
CA ALA A 56 -5.98 18.34 0.51
C ALA A 56 -5.07 18.12 -0.71
N SER A 57 -3.77 17.90 -0.46
CA SER A 57 -2.87 17.40 -1.50
C SER A 57 -3.39 16.08 -2.07
N GLY A 58 -3.20 15.88 -3.37
CA GLY A 58 -3.48 14.59 -3.99
C GLY A 58 -2.72 13.44 -3.30
N TRP A 59 -1.49 13.70 -2.86
CA TRP A 59 -0.69 12.73 -2.11
C TRP A 59 -1.24 12.46 -0.70
N HIS A 60 -1.83 13.46 -0.04
CA HIS A 60 -2.56 13.25 1.21
C HIS A 60 -3.76 12.32 0.99
N THR A 61 -4.54 12.57 -0.06
CA THR A 61 -5.66 11.71 -0.45
C THR A 61 -5.18 10.28 -0.74
N ALA A 62 -4.03 10.12 -1.42
CA ALA A 62 -3.43 8.82 -1.69
C ALA A 62 -2.97 8.10 -0.41
N ALA A 63 -2.37 8.81 0.54
CA ALA A 63 -1.98 8.24 1.84
C ALA A 63 -3.19 7.78 2.66
N VAL A 64 -4.28 8.57 2.67
CA VAL A 64 -5.54 8.19 3.30
C VAL A 64 -6.17 6.98 2.59
N THR A 65 -6.15 6.95 1.26
CA THR A 65 -6.63 5.80 0.46
C THR A 65 -5.86 4.53 0.82
N MET A 66 -4.53 4.61 0.96
CA MET A 66 -3.72 3.46 1.39
C MET A 66 -4.11 2.97 2.78
N ARG A 67 -4.31 3.86 3.74
CA ARG A 67 -4.80 3.50 5.07
C ARG A 67 -6.14 2.77 5.00
N LEU A 68 -7.11 3.32 4.26
CA LEU A 68 -8.42 2.71 4.08
C LEU A 68 -8.31 1.34 3.38
N LEU A 69 -7.38 1.19 2.44
CA LEU A 69 -7.15 -0.07 1.74
C LEU A 69 -6.60 -1.15 2.69
N VAL A 70 -5.66 -0.79 3.58
CA VAL A 70 -5.13 -1.70 4.61
C VAL A 70 -6.22 -2.10 5.62
N GLU A 71 -7.09 -1.16 5.99
CA GLU A 71 -8.20 -1.38 6.92
C GLU A 71 -9.41 -2.09 6.27
N SER A 72 -9.48 -2.13 4.93
CA SER A 72 -10.58 -2.75 4.16
C SER A 72 -10.62 -4.26 4.33
N ASP A 73 -11.62 -4.89 3.73
CA ASP A 73 -11.79 -6.35 3.71
C ASP A 73 -11.02 -7.05 2.57
N LEU A 74 -10.22 -6.31 1.78
CA LEU A 74 -9.31 -6.87 0.76
C LEU A 74 -8.28 -7.85 1.36
N LYS A 75 -7.55 -7.44 2.37
CA LYS A 75 -6.64 -8.21 3.26
C LYS A 75 -5.86 -9.33 2.57
N PRO A 76 -4.95 -9.05 1.62
CA PRO A 76 -4.09 -10.08 1.08
C PRO A 76 -3.15 -10.65 2.16
N ALA A 77 -2.78 -11.91 2.06
CA ALA A 77 -1.81 -12.54 2.94
C ALA A 77 -0.47 -11.82 2.85
N GLY A 78 0.16 -11.56 4.00
CA GLY A 78 1.42 -10.81 4.06
C GLY A 78 1.28 -9.29 3.92
N GLY A 79 0.05 -8.75 3.77
CA GLY A 79 -0.20 -7.32 3.63
C GLY A 79 -0.27 -6.85 2.18
N ILE A 80 -0.40 -5.53 1.98
CA ILE A 80 -0.53 -4.92 0.66
C ILE A 80 0.85 -4.53 0.13
N VAL A 81 1.31 -5.23 -0.89
CA VAL A 81 2.59 -4.97 -1.57
C VAL A 81 2.30 -4.50 -2.99
N GLY A 82 2.56 -3.22 -3.26
CA GLY A 82 2.40 -2.64 -4.59
C GLY A 82 3.56 -2.99 -5.51
N ALA A 83 3.26 -3.41 -6.74
CA ALA A 83 4.24 -3.59 -7.82
C ALA A 83 4.23 -2.42 -8.83
N GLY A 84 3.44 -1.39 -8.57
CA GLY A 84 3.26 -0.22 -9.40
C GLY A 84 1.79 0.11 -9.64
N ALA A 85 1.53 1.26 -10.22
CA ALA A 85 0.20 1.71 -10.59
C ALA A 85 0.19 2.07 -12.09
N ASP A 86 -0.87 1.64 -12.78
CA ASP A 86 -1.08 1.95 -14.19
C ASP A 86 -1.79 3.30 -14.36
N GLU A 87 -2.55 3.70 -13.35
CA GLU A 87 -3.34 4.92 -13.38
C GLU A 87 -3.43 5.56 -11.99
N PHE A 88 -3.36 6.90 -11.98
CA PHE A 88 -3.57 7.76 -10.83
C PHE A 88 -4.34 8.99 -11.26
N ARG A 89 -5.58 9.18 -10.76
CA ARG A 89 -6.40 10.35 -11.07
C ARG A 89 -7.03 10.94 -9.83
N TRP A 90 -7.14 12.28 -9.79
CA TRP A 90 -7.85 13.06 -8.79
C TRP A 90 -8.95 13.90 -9.46
N PRO A 91 -10.13 13.31 -9.72
CA PRO A 91 -11.19 14.01 -10.47
C PRO A 91 -11.82 15.18 -9.69
N ARG A 92 -11.72 15.18 -8.36
CA ARG A 92 -12.23 16.23 -7.48
C ARG A 92 -11.27 16.50 -6.32
N PRO A 93 -11.18 17.76 -5.83
CA PRO A 93 -10.44 18.06 -4.62
C PRO A 93 -11.13 17.49 -3.39
N VAL A 94 -10.35 17.02 -2.43
CA VAL A 94 -10.81 16.69 -1.09
C VAL A 94 -10.78 17.94 -0.22
N ARG A 95 -11.85 18.19 0.52
CA ARG A 95 -12.07 19.39 1.33
C ARG A 95 -12.00 19.07 2.82
N PRO A 96 -11.73 20.11 3.66
CA PRO A 96 -11.93 19.97 5.10
C PRO A 96 -13.35 19.54 5.42
N GLY A 97 -13.49 18.48 6.23
CA GLY A 97 -14.77 17.93 6.62
C GLY A 97 -15.28 16.78 5.76
N ASP A 98 -14.67 16.51 4.60
CA ASP A 98 -15.04 15.36 3.77
C ASP A 98 -14.86 14.04 4.54
N GLU A 99 -15.76 13.11 4.30
CA GLU A 99 -15.70 11.73 4.79
C GLU A 99 -15.38 10.80 3.63
N LEU A 100 -14.19 10.20 3.68
CA LEU A 100 -13.69 9.33 2.62
C LEU A 100 -13.89 7.86 2.96
N ARG A 101 -14.29 7.07 1.95
CA ARG A 101 -14.31 5.62 1.95
C ARG A 101 -13.76 5.10 0.63
N ILE A 102 -13.43 3.83 0.55
CA ILE A 102 -13.01 3.22 -0.71
C ILE A 102 -13.93 2.08 -1.12
N GLU A 103 -14.01 1.90 -2.43
CA GLU A 103 -14.46 0.68 -3.09
C GLU A 103 -13.35 0.19 -4.00
N SER A 104 -13.00 -1.09 -3.88
CA SER A 104 -11.97 -1.73 -4.69
C SER A 104 -12.58 -2.87 -5.49
N GLU A 105 -12.18 -3.01 -6.77
CA GLU A 105 -12.61 -4.06 -7.67
C GLU A 105 -11.39 -4.77 -8.26
N VAL A 106 -11.38 -6.09 -8.25
CA VAL A 106 -10.35 -6.90 -8.89
C VAL A 106 -10.59 -6.94 -10.40
N LEU A 107 -9.64 -6.42 -11.17
CA LEU A 107 -9.71 -6.37 -12.63
C LEU A 107 -8.99 -7.54 -13.30
N GLU A 108 -7.94 -8.08 -12.66
CA GLU A 108 -7.15 -9.19 -13.18
C GLU A 108 -6.57 -10.00 -12.02
N VAL A 109 -6.45 -11.31 -12.22
CA VAL A 109 -5.73 -12.22 -11.31
C VAL A 109 -4.77 -13.03 -12.17
N ARG A 110 -3.47 -12.97 -11.87
CA ARG A 110 -2.43 -13.58 -12.69
C ARG A 110 -1.34 -14.20 -11.83
N PRO A 111 -1.13 -15.54 -11.92
CA PRO A 111 0.05 -16.17 -11.33
C PRO A 111 1.34 -15.64 -11.94
N SER A 112 2.39 -15.50 -11.12
CA SER A 112 3.72 -15.13 -11.61
C SER A 112 4.36 -16.31 -12.36
N ARG A 113 5.00 -16.01 -13.50
CA ARG A 113 5.76 -17.02 -14.28
C ARG A 113 7.16 -17.24 -13.72
N SER A 114 7.76 -16.20 -13.14
CA SER A 114 9.14 -16.24 -12.61
C SER A 114 9.21 -16.58 -11.12
N ARG A 115 8.10 -16.41 -10.39
CA ARG A 115 8.00 -16.67 -8.94
C ARG A 115 6.71 -17.43 -8.66
N PRO A 116 6.76 -18.77 -8.74
CA PRO A 116 5.56 -19.61 -8.65
C PRO A 116 4.83 -19.52 -7.29
N GLU A 117 5.53 -19.05 -6.24
CA GLU A 117 4.98 -18.86 -4.89
C GLU A 117 4.09 -17.62 -4.75
N GLN A 118 3.97 -16.79 -5.80
CA GLN A 118 3.18 -15.55 -5.78
C GLN A 118 2.49 -15.28 -7.12
N GLY A 119 1.64 -14.28 -7.13
CA GLY A 119 1.03 -13.71 -8.34
C GLY A 119 0.73 -12.24 -8.18
N LEU A 120 0.03 -11.71 -9.15
CA LEU A 120 -0.42 -10.32 -9.18
C LEU A 120 -1.93 -10.28 -9.28
N ILE A 121 -2.53 -9.37 -8.53
CA ILE A 121 -3.90 -8.91 -8.79
C ILE A 121 -3.83 -7.45 -9.27
N LYS A 122 -4.60 -7.12 -10.28
CA LYS A 122 -4.84 -5.72 -10.68
C LYS A 122 -6.12 -5.25 -10.02
N VAL A 123 -6.05 -4.16 -9.29
CA VAL A 123 -7.17 -3.64 -8.50
C VAL A 123 -7.42 -2.19 -8.88
N ARG A 124 -8.67 -1.87 -9.21
CA ARG A 124 -9.16 -0.50 -9.26
C ARG A 124 -9.67 -0.13 -7.88
N THR A 125 -9.09 0.89 -7.26
CA THR A 125 -9.58 1.46 -6.01
C THR A 125 -10.10 2.86 -6.27
N THR A 126 -11.38 3.08 -5.98
CA THR A 126 -12.04 4.39 -6.05
C THR A 126 -12.23 4.91 -4.64
N THR A 127 -11.68 6.09 -4.36
CA THR A 127 -11.94 6.82 -3.12
C THR A 127 -13.12 7.76 -3.36
N LEU A 128 -14.12 7.63 -2.53
CA LEU A 128 -15.40 8.34 -2.61
C LEU A 128 -15.55 9.27 -1.40
N ASN A 129 -16.14 10.44 -1.61
CA ASN A 129 -16.55 11.33 -0.54
C ASN A 129 -17.93 10.95 0.03
N GLN A 130 -18.49 11.76 0.94
CA GLN A 130 -19.79 11.55 1.58
C GLN A 130 -20.97 11.58 0.60
N ASN A 131 -20.79 12.18 -0.58
CA ASN A 131 -21.81 12.28 -1.63
C ASN A 131 -21.67 11.16 -2.69
N ASP A 132 -20.84 10.15 -2.42
CA ASP A 132 -20.52 9.05 -3.35
C ASP A 132 -19.82 9.53 -4.64
N GLU A 133 -19.18 10.70 -4.60
CA GLU A 133 -18.40 11.23 -5.70
C GLU A 133 -16.95 10.78 -5.62
N ALA A 134 -16.38 10.35 -6.76
CA ALA A 134 -14.99 9.96 -6.84
C ALA A 134 -14.05 11.17 -6.66
N VAL A 135 -13.16 11.09 -5.67
CA VAL A 135 -12.10 12.07 -5.39
C VAL A 135 -10.73 11.55 -5.80
N GLN A 136 -10.57 10.23 -5.86
CA GLN A 136 -9.38 9.56 -6.40
C GLN A 136 -9.76 8.24 -7.06
N VAL A 137 -9.06 7.92 -8.15
CA VAL A 137 -9.09 6.58 -8.77
C VAL A 137 -7.65 6.13 -8.97
N ILE A 138 -7.33 4.94 -8.49
CA ILE A 138 -6.04 4.29 -8.73
C ILE A 138 -6.29 2.89 -9.32
N ILE A 139 -5.50 2.53 -10.34
CA ILE A 139 -5.40 1.15 -10.82
C ILE A 139 -4.00 0.67 -10.50
N ALA A 140 -3.89 -0.24 -9.56
CA ALA A 140 -2.61 -0.74 -9.05
C ALA A 140 -2.46 -2.25 -9.24
N ASN A 141 -1.21 -2.68 -9.40
CA ASN A 141 -0.82 -4.09 -9.41
C ASN A 141 -0.30 -4.45 -8.02
N LEU A 142 -0.92 -5.42 -7.36
CA LEU A 142 -0.55 -5.87 -6.03
C LEU A 142 0.04 -7.28 -6.11
N VAL A 143 1.16 -7.49 -5.43
CA VAL A 143 1.77 -8.82 -5.27
C VAL A 143 1.03 -9.56 -4.17
N VAL A 144 0.59 -10.77 -4.46
CA VAL A 144 -0.13 -11.61 -3.52
C VAL A 144 0.53 -13.00 -3.48
N PRO A 145 0.84 -13.54 -2.28
CA PRO A 145 1.37 -14.89 -2.18
C PRO A 145 0.33 -15.91 -2.60
N ARG A 146 0.80 -17.03 -3.11
CA ARG A 146 -0.01 -18.21 -3.36
C ARG A 146 -0.08 -19.10 -2.12
N ARG A 147 -1.13 -19.89 -2.04
CA ARG A 147 -1.29 -20.85 -0.95
C ARG A 147 -0.16 -21.88 -1.00
N PRO A 148 0.57 -22.14 0.12
CA PRO A 148 1.59 -23.18 0.15
C PRO A 148 1.00 -24.53 -0.27
N THR A 149 1.66 -25.23 -1.19
CA THR A 149 1.31 -26.61 -1.52
C THR A 149 1.80 -27.52 -0.38
N GLN A 150 0.97 -28.43 0.09
CA GLN A 150 1.26 -29.34 1.24
C GLN A 150 2.51 -30.22 1.06
N GLY A 151 3.20 -30.15 -0.07
CA GLY A 151 4.47 -30.86 -0.31
C GLY A 151 5.74 -30.04 -0.04
N GLY A 152 5.63 -28.72 0.22
CA GLY A 152 6.80 -27.85 0.41
C GLY A 152 7.39 -27.88 1.84
N GLU A 153 6.58 -28.20 2.85
CA GLU A 153 7.05 -28.24 4.24
C GLU A 153 7.96 -29.47 4.52
N GLU A 154 7.70 -30.61 3.88
CA GLU A 154 8.55 -31.80 4.01
C GLU A 154 9.89 -31.67 3.29
N ALA A 155 9.97 -30.92 2.19
CA ALA A 155 11.22 -30.68 1.48
C ALA A 155 12.16 -29.76 2.26
N ASN A 156 11.62 -28.70 2.88
CA ASN A 156 12.42 -27.75 3.67
C ASN A 156 12.89 -28.34 5.01
N MET A 157 12.17 -29.32 5.56
CA MET A 157 12.59 -30.03 6.77
C MET A 157 13.65 -31.11 6.47
N ARG A 158 13.69 -31.66 5.26
CA ARG A 158 14.70 -32.63 4.84
C ARG A 158 16.05 -32.01 4.47
N GLU A 159 16.06 -30.74 4.00
CA GLU A 159 17.29 -30.00 3.70
C GLU A 159 18.06 -29.56 4.96
N HIS A 160 17.44 -29.57 6.13
CA HIS A 160 18.06 -29.19 7.41
C HIS A 160 18.46 -30.37 8.30
N LEU A 161 18.26 -31.61 7.85
CA LEU A 161 18.70 -32.82 8.53
C LEU A 161 19.82 -33.48 7.72
N ASP A 162 21.06 -33.14 8.07
CA ASP A 162 22.22 -33.90 7.62
C ASP A 162 22.08 -35.35 8.12
N PRO A 163 22.22 -36.36 7.26
CA PRO A 163 22.09 -37.78 7.65
C PRO A 163 23.09 -38.25 8.69
N ALA A 164 24.05 -37.42 9.10
CA ALA A 164 25.08 -37.73 10.09
C ALA A 164 24.89 -37.07 11.46
N GLY A 165 23.80 -36.28 11.72
CA GLY A 165 23.48 -35.73 13.05
C GLY A 165 24.45 -34.70 13.62
N ALA A 166 25.30 -34.07 12.80
CA ALA A 166 26.29 -33.10 13.24
C ALA A 166 25.72 -31.66 13.12
N ARG A 167 25.60 -30.95 14.24
CA ARG A 167 25.30 -29.52 14.27
C ARG A 167 26.45 -28.72 13.67
N VAL A 168 26.24 -28.09 12.51
CA VAL A 168 27.21 -27.15 11.96
C VAL A 168 27.01 -25.80 12.63
N SER A 169 27.97 -25.45 13.50
CA SER A 169 28.05 -24.14 14.17
C SER A 169 28.37 -23.05 13.15
N SER A 170 27.47 -22.10 12.95
CA SER A 170 27.67 -20.91 12.13
C SER A 170 28.72 -20.01 12.78
N LYS A 171 29.93 -19.99 12.24
CA LYS A 171 30.98 -19.01 12.59
C LYS A 171 30.72 -17.69 11.86
N TYR A 172 29.99 -16.80 12.50
CA TYR A 172 29.99 -15.39 12.11
C TYR A 172 31.33 -14.77 12.54
N ARG A 173 32.28 -14.61 11.62
CA ARG A 173 33.47 -13.79 11.84
C ARG A 173 33.07 -12.32 11.74
N ARG A 174 33.14 -11.62 12.88
CA ARG A 174 33.20 -10.17 12.91
C ARG A 174 34.57 -9.74 12.37
N THR A 175 34.57 -9.07 11.23
CA THR A 175 35.74 -8.25 10.82
C THR A 175 35.59 -6.88 11.45
N THR A 176 36.40 -6.60 12.46
CA THR A 176 36.61 -5.25 12.98
C THR A 176 37.52 -4.52 11.99
N ALA A 177 36.98 -3.53 11.31
CA ALA A 177 37.77 -2.57 10.54
C ALA A 177 38.34 -1.52 11.51
N ALA A 178 39.65 -1.38 11.51
CA ALA A 178 40.38 -0.38 12.25
C ALA A 178 40.16 1.02 11.62
N ALA A 179 39.96 2.02 12.47
CA ALA A 179 39.92 3.43 12.09
C ALA A 179 41.30 3.95 11.69
N PRO A 180 41.43 4.83 10.69
CA PRO A 180 42.68 5.50 10.38
C PRO A 180 42.95 6.63 11.39
N LYS A 181 44.20 6.67 11.91
CA LYS A 181 44.76 7.78 12.69
C LYS A 181 45.00 8.96 11.76
N ASN A 182 44.46 10.12 12.13
CA ASN A 182 44.88 11.40 11.59
C ASN A 182 46.11 11.85 12.32
N ASP A 183 47.20 12.01 11.62
CA ASP A 183 48.34 12.87 11.99
C ASP A 183 48.45 14.01 10.97
N HIS A 184 48.57 15.20 11.52
CA HIS A 184 48.81 16.56 11.02
C HIS A 184 47.62 17.38 10.56
#